data_46e56ec1875d7b4589b811f906bb47ea
#
_entry.id   46e56ec1875d7b4589b811f906bb47ea
#
_cell.length_a   1.000
_cell.length_b   1.000
_cell.length_c   1.000
_cell.angle_alpha   90.00
_cell.angle_beta   90.00
_cell.angle_gamma   90.00
#
_symmetry.space_group_name_H-M   'P 1'
#
loop_
_entity.id
_entity.type
_entity.pdbx_description
1 polymer ?
#
loop_
_entity_poly.entity_id
_entity_poly.type
_entity_poly.pdbx_seq_one_letter_code
_entity_poly.pdbx_strand_id
1 'polypeptide(L)'
;MSIKLGFLGNGNMGYAILKGIIECHALAPEETAVYDPVASVRERAASLGSRIFEDEITLAENSEIVLLAVKPQNARELLERIGSVVKGKLLVSIVAGFDTAYIRECLNQASARILRVMPNTPAMVGKGVFGLDIHSDATQEEKQTVEGWLSSLGIVEWIDESLFPVVTGLSGGGPAYVAIFIEALADGGVKYGLKRDAALRIAAQTVYGSAGLVREQGLHPGVVKDNVCSPAGTTIEGVQALEDGAFRATVIKAVEKSTLKALNLK
;
A
#
# COMPACT_ATOMS: atom_id res chain seq x y z
N MET A 1 20.76 5.50 -20.84
CA MET A 1 20.56 5.07 -19.44
C MET A 1 19.61 3.90 -19.47
N SER A 2 19.90 2.84 -18.70
CA SER A 2 19.01 1.68 -18.56
C SER A 2 17.77 2.06 -17.74
N ILE A 3 16.65 1.38 -17.99
CA ILE A 3 15.45 1.52 -17.15
C ILE A 3 15.60 0.53 -16.00
N LYS A 4 15.72 1.05 -14.79
CA LYS A 4 15.83 0.23 -13.58
C LYS A 4 14.48 -0.34 -13.17
N LEU A 5 13.41 0.46 -13.31
CA LEU A 5 12.05 0.07 -12.88
C LEU A 5 11.01 0.43 -13.94
N GLY A 6 10.39 -0.58 -14.52
CA GLY A 6 9.28 -0.43 -15.47
C GLY A 6 7.94 -0.75 -14.81
N PHE A 7 6.96 0.11 -14.97
CA PHE A 7 5.60 -0.03 -14.42
C PHE A 7 4.65 -0.54 -15.50
N LEU A 8 4.11 -1.71 -15.31
CA LEU A 8 2.97 -2.24 -16.06
C LEU A 8 1.68 -1.88 -15.33
N GLY A 9 1.01 -0.85 -15.83
CA GLY A 9 -0.09 -0.17 -15.15
C GLY A 9 0.41 0.92 -14.19
N ASN A 10 -0.26 2.07 -14.19
CA ASN A 10 0.08 3.20 -13.35
C ASN A 10 -1.19 3.88 -12.79
N GLY A 11 -2.14 3.07 -12.34
CA GLY A 11 -3.31 3.53 -11.60
C GLY A 11 -2.91 4.24 -10.28
N ASN A 12 -3.83 4.39 -9.34
CA ASN A 12 -3.54 5.16 -8.11
C ASN A 12 -2.34 4.63 -7.33
N MET A 13 -2.23 3.30 -7.16
CA MET A 13 -1.13 2.72 -6.39
C MET A 13 0.20 2.73 -7.15
N GLY A 14 0.20 2.36 -8.43
CA GLY A 14 1.40 2.45 -9.27
C GLY A 14 1.94 3.87 -9.32
N TYR A 15 1.06 4.86 -9.50
CA TYR A 15 1.44 6.26 -9.47
C TYR A 15 1.98 6.74 -8.12
N ALA A 16 1.37 6.28 -7.00
CA ALA A 16 1.86 6.61 -5.66
C ALA A 16 3.29 6.13 -5.44
N ILE A 17 3.58 4.89 -5.89
CA ILE A 17 4.92 4.30 -5.81
C ILE A 17 5.89 5.05 -6.73
N LEU A 18 5.53 5.26 -8.01
CA LEU A 18 6.35 5.97 -8.98
C LEU A 18 6.71 7.37 -8.48
N LYS A 19 5.69 8.16 -8.12
CA LYS A 19 5.88 9.53 -7.63
C LYS A 19 6.78 9.57 -6.39
N GLY A 20 6.51 8.70 -5.44
CA GLY A 20 7.26 8.68 -4.20
C GLY A 20 8.73 8.30 -4.40
N ILE A 21 9.03 7.30 -5.22
CA ILE A 21 10.39 6.88 -5.56
C ILE A 21 11.17 8.03 -6.22
N ILE A 22 10.53 8.79 -7.10
CA ILE A 22 11.13 9.95 -7.76
C ILE A 22 11.34 11.11 -6.77
N GLU A 23 10.31 11.47 -5.99
CA GLU A 23 10.37 12.59 -5.04
C GLU A 23 11.38 12.35 -3.91
N CYS A 24 11.57 11.10 -3.49
CA CYS A 24 12.58 10.73 -2.50
C CYS A 24 13.98 10.51 -3.11
N HIS A 25 14.14 10.75 -4.41
CA HIS A 25 15.39 10.57 -5.14
C HIS A 25 15.97 9.14 -5.06
N ALA A 26 15.10 8.13 -4.84
CA ALA A 26 15.51 6.73 -4.85
C ALA A 26 15.85 6.25 -6.27
N LEU A 27 15.20 6.80 -7.30
CA LEU A 27 15.54 6.68 -8.72
C LEU A 27 15.39 8.04 -9.39
N ALA A 28 16.24 8.30 -10.40
CA ALA A 28 16.04 9.41 -11.31
C ALA A 28 14.80 9.13 -12.20
N PRO A 29 14.04 10.16 -12.60
CA PRO A 29 12.87 9.97 -13.47
C PRO A 29 13.17 9.14 -14.73
N GLU A 30 14.33 9.37 -15.35
CA GLU A 30 14.77 8.71 -16.59
C GLU A 30 15.12 7.22 -16.39
N GLU A 31 15.32 6.78 -15.14
CA GLU A 31 15.52 5.38 -14.76
C GLU A 31 14.21 4.62 -14.58
N THR A 32 13.06 5.33 -14.66
CA THR A 32 11.71 4.77 -14.56
C THR A 32 11.02 4.79 -15.92
N ALA A 33 10.13 3.81 -16.12
CA ALA A 33 9.30 3.73 -17.32
C ALA A 33 7.87 3.30 -16.97
N VAL A 34 6.90 3.73 -17.77
CA VAL A 34 5.49 3.41 -17.57
C VAL A 34 4.84 2.98 -18.87
N TYR A 35 4.07 1.91 -18.81
CA TYR A 35 3.03 1.56 -19.76
C TYR A 35 1.68 1.48 -19.04
N ASP A 36 0.68 2.11 -19.59
CA ASP A 36 -0.73 2.00 -19.20
C ASP A 36 -1.60 2.22 -20.45
N PRO A 37 -2.66 1.45 -20.70
CA PRO A 37 -3.51 1.63 -21.87
C PRO A 37 -4.23 3.00 -21.88
N VAL A 38 -4.39 3.64 -20.71
CA VAL A 38 -5.11 4.92 -20.58
C VAL A 38 -4.17 6.10 -20.79
N ALA A 39 -4.39 6.91 -21.81
CA ALA A 39 -3.54 8.04 -22.19
C ALA A 39 -3.32 9.04 -21.04
N SER A 40 -4.37 9.44 -20.32
CA SER A 40 -4.25 10.39 -19.19
C SER A 40 -3.40 9.85 -18.03
N VAL A 41 -3.34 8.52 -17.87
CA VAL A 41 -2.44 7.87 -16.87
C VAL A 41 -0.99 7.96 -17.32
N ARG A 42 -0.72 7.75 -18.62
CA ARG A 42 0.62 7.93 -19.19
C ARG A 42 1.09 9.38 -19.11
N GLU A 43 0.23 10.34 -19.46
CA GLU A 43 0.52 11.78 -19.36
C GLU A 43 0.89 12.20 -17.94
N ARG A 44 0.17 11.69 -16.94
CA ARG A 44 0.47 11.93 -15.54
C ARG A 44 1.84 11.38 -15.14
N ALA A 45 2.25 10.21 -15.62
CA ALA A 45 3.57 9.65 -15.39
C ALA A 45 4.67 10.46 -16.13
N ALA A 46 4.41 10.86 -17.37
CA ALA A 46 5.29 11.71 -18.15
C ALA A 46 5.58 13.05 -17.47
N SER A 47 4.59 13.64 -16.77
CA SER A 47 4.77 14.89 -16.02
C SER A 47 5.76 14.77 -14.85
N LEU A 48 6.06 13.55 -14.39
CA LEU A 48 7.10 13.27 -13.40
C LEU A 48 8.50 13.07 -14.04
N GLY A 49 8.59 13.09 -15.38
CA GLY A 49 9.82 12.83 -16.13
C GLY A 49 10.07 11.34 -16.43
N SER A 50 9.15 10.44 -16.08
CA SER A 50 9.24 9.03 -16.39
C SER A 50 9.09 8.77 -17.89
N ARG A 51 9.81 7.78 -18.43
CA ARG A 51 9.69 7.38 -19.84
C ARG A 51 8.36 6.69 -20.09
N ILE A 52 7.74 6.98 -21.23
CA ILE A 52 6.48 6.34 -21.63
C ILE A 52 6.74 5.35 -22.75
N PHE A 53 6.18 4.16 -22.62
CA PHE A 53 6.18 3.12 -23.61
C PHE A 53 4.78 2.92 -24.19
N GLU A 54 4.71 2.56 -25.47
CA GLU A 54 3.44 2.35 -26.18
C GLU A 54 2.89 0.93 -26.03
N ASP A 55 3.73 -0.01 -25.59
CA ASP A 55 3.35 -1.40 -25.33
C ASP A 55 4.08 -2.01 -24.15
N GLU A 56 3.47 -3.04 -23.55
CA GLU A 56 3.95 -3.73 -22.36
C GLU A 56 5.18 -4.60 -22.61
N ILE A 57 5.32 -5.14 -23.81
CA ILE A 57 6.42 -6.04 -24.18
C ILE A 57 7.71 -5.24 -24.22
N THR A 58 7.73 -4.15 -25.02
CA THR A 58 8.89 -3.28 -25.16
C THR A 58 9.30 -2.66 -23.82
N LEU A 59 8.32 -2.30 -22.97
CA LEU A 59 8.63 -1.83 -21.61
C LEU A 59 9.34 -2.93 -20.81
N ALA A 60 8.76 -4.14 -20.76
CA ALA A 60 9.31 -5.23 -19.97
C ALA A 60 10.69 -5.68 -20.47
N GLU A 61 10.93 -5.67 -21.79
CA GLU A 61 12.25 -5.97 -22.38
C GLU A 61 13.33 -4.99 -21.93
N ASN A 62 13.00 -3.70 -21.88
CA ASN A 62 13.95 -2.63 -21.58
C ASN A 62 14.15 -2.35 -20.08
N SER A 63 13.36 -2.99 -19.20
CA SER A 63 13.42 -2.79 -17.75
C SER A 63 14.24 -3.88 -17.06
N GLU A 64 15.02 -3.50 -16.04
CA GLU A 64 15.74 -4.46 -15.19
C GLU A 64 14.78 -5.15 -14.20
N ILE A 65 13.90 -4.36 -13.57
CA ILE A 65 12.83 -4.82 -12.68
C ILE A 65 11.49 -4.36 -13.27
N VAL A 66 10.51 -5.25 -13.27
CA VAL A 66 9.17 -4.96 -13.77
C VAL A 66 8.19 -4.96 -12.60
N LEU A 67 7.46 -3.87 -12.40
CA LEU A 67 6.42 -3.76 -11.38
C LEU A 67 5.04 -3.90 -12.04
N LEU A 68 4.30 -4.93 -11.63
CA LEU A 68 2.94 -5.22 -12.08
C LEU A 68 1.93 -4.50 -11.16
N ALA A 69 1.32 -3.42 -11.66
CA ALA A 69 0.41 -2.54 -10.93
C ALA A 69 -0.95 -2.37 -11.63
N VAL A 70 -1.41 -3.41 -12.29
CA VAL A 70 -2.73 -3.45 -12.94
C VAL A 70 -3.80 -3.98 -12.00
N LYS A 71 -5.07 -3.76 -12.38
CA LYS A 71 -6.20 -4.38 -11.66
C LYS A 71 -6.20 -5.91 -11.88
N PRO A 72 -6.67 -6.72 -10.88
CA PRO A 72 -6.64 -8.18 -10.97
C PRO A 72 -7.27 -8.73 -12.25
N GLN A 73 -8.39 -8.16 -12.72
CA GLN A 73 -9.07 -8.61 -13.93
C GLN A 73 -8.24 -8.50 -15.22
N ASN A 74 -7.20 -7.66 -15.23
CA ASN A 74 -6.34 -7.46 -16.39
C ASN A 74 -4.97 -8.18 -16.24
N ALA A 75 -4.68 -8.70 -15.04
CA ALA A 75 -3.34 -9.18 -14.71
C ALA A 75 -3.00 -10.50 -15.44
N ARG A 76 -3.96 -11.43 -15.54
CA ARG A 76 -3.72 -12.74 -16.17
C ARG A 76 -3.28 -12.59 -17.62
N GLU A 77 -4.08 -11.91 -18.44
CA GLU A 77 -3.80 -11.70 -19.86
C GLU A 77 -2.46 -10.97 -20.06
N LEU A 78 -2.17 -9.97 -19.24
CA LEU A 78 -0.91 -9.24 -19.28
C LEU A 78 0.29 -10.15 -18.95
N LEU A 79 0.19 -10.96 -17.90
CA LEU A 79 1.24 -11.92 -17.52
C LEU A 79 1.51 -12.95 -18.63
N GLU A 80 0.47 -13.49 -19.26
CA GLU A 80 0.58 -14.42 -20.37
C GLU A 80 1.34 -13.79 -21.55
N ARG A 81 1.09 -12.50 -21.86
CA ARG A 81 1.79 -11.76 -22.94
C ARG A 81 3.27 -11.49 -22.64
N ILE A 82 3.59 -11.11 -21.38
CA ILE A 82 4.96 -10.72 -21.04
C ILE A 82 5.85 -11.89 -20.61
N GLY A 83 5.31 -13.10 -20.46
CA GLY A 83 6.03 -14.25 -19.91
C GLY A 83 7.39 -14.52 -20.56
N SER A 84 7.49 -14.40 -21.89
CA SER A 84 8.74 -14.63 -22.62
C SER A 84 9.83 -13.58 -22.38
N VAL A 85 9.42 -12.31 -22.13
CA VAL A 85 10.35 -11.18 -22.03
C VAL A 85 10.77 -10.84 -20.59
N VAL A 86 10.09 -11.40 -19.59
CA VAL A 86 10.49 -11.26 -18.18
C VAL A 86 11.39 -12.38 -17.69
N LYS A 87 11.79 -13.31 -18.58
CA LYS A 87 12.68 -14.41 -18.25
C LYS A 87 14.00 -13.90 -17.65
N GLY A 88 14.36 -14.42 -16.48
CA GLY A 88 15.57 -14.04 -15.75
C GLY A 88 15.51 -12.65 -15.06
N LYS A 89 14.38 -11.94 -15.15
CA LYS A 89 14.17 -10.64 -14.48
C LYS A 89 13.43 -10.81 -13.15
N LEU A 90 13.42 -9.76 -12.34
CA LEU A 90 12.54 -9.65 -11.19
C LEU A 90 11.20 -9.03 -11.60
N LEU A 91 10.11 -9.74 -11.32
CA LEU A 91 8.75 -9.24 -11.38
C LEU A 91 8.25 -8.93 -9.97
N VAL A 92 8.05 -7.65 -9.68
CA VAL A 92 7.42 -7.19 -8.44
C VAL A 92 5.91 -7.09 -8.69
N SER A 93 5.08 -7.78 -7.92
CA SER A 93 3.62 -7.75 -8.10
C SER A 93 2.92 -7.13 -6.91
N ILE A 94 2.10 -6.10 -7.17
CA ILE A 94 1.17 -5.51 -6.18
C ILE A 94 -0.29 -5.88 -6.46
N VAL A 95 -0.53 -6.91 -7.27
CA VAL A 95 -1.87 -7.35 -7.66
C VAL A 95 -2.52 -8.12 -6.51
N ALA A 96 -3.65 -7.63 -6.04
CA ALA A 96 -4.42 -8.32 -5.00
C ALA A 96 -5.02 -9.63 -5.51
N GLY A 97 -5.03 -10.68 -4.68
CA GLY A 97 -5.62 -11.97 -5.00
C GLY A 97 -4.74 -12.90 -5.86
N PHE A 98 -3.60 -12.44 -6.37
CA PHE A 98 -2.66 -13.24 -7.15
C PHE A 98 -1.50 -13.69 -6.27
N ASP A 99 -1.46 -14.97 -5.89
CA ASP A 99 -0.32 -15.55 -5.19
C ASP A 99 0.83 -15.86 -6.16
N THR A 100 2.01 -16.12 -5.61
CA THR A 100 3.23 -16.41 -6.38
C THR A 100 3.04 -17.61 -7.31
N ALA A 101 2.33 -18.66 -6.86
CA ALA A 101 2.06 -19.83 -7.65
C ALA A 101 1.18 -19.51 -8.87
N TYR A 102 0.13 -18.72 -8.68
CA TYR A 102 -0.78 -18.31 -9.74
C TYR A 102 -0.10 -17.34 -10.74
N ILE A 103 0.72 -16.41 -10.26
CA ILE A 103 1.53 -15.53 -11.14
C ILE A 103 2.44 -16.41 -12.01
N ARG A 104 3.10 -17.41 -11.44
CA ARG A 104 3.99 -18.32 -12.16
C ARG A 104 3.24 -19.16 -13.20
N GLU A 105 2.03 -19.62 -12.89
CA GLU A 105 1.14 -20.27 -13.87
C GLU A 105 0.84 -19.34 -15.05
N CYS A 106 0.41 -18.09 -14.76
CA CYS A 106 0.09 -17.11 -15.81
C CYS A 106 1.29 -16.73 -16.68
N LEU A 107 2.51 -16.80 -16.15
CA LEU A 107 3.74 -16.59 -16.91
C LEU A 107 4.16 -17.83 -17.76
N ASN A 108 3.30 -18.87 -17.87
CA ASN A 108 3.61 -20.12 -18.56
C ASN A 108 4.93 -20.76 -18.06
N GLN A 109 5.16 -20.74 -16.75
CA GLN A 109 6.37 -21.27 -16.10
C GLN A 109 7.67 -20.59 -16.56
N ALA A 110 7.60 -19.37 -17.08
CA ALA A 110 8.80 -18.59 -17.38
C ALA A 110 9.66 -18.43 -16.10
N SER A 111 10.98 -18.48 -16.28
CA SER A 111 11.94 -18.40 -15.17
C SER A 111 12.15 -16.94 -14.69
N ALA A 112 11.07 -16.20 -14.44
CA ALA A 112 11.11 -14.90 -13.76
C ALA A 112 11.20 -15.13 -12.24
N ARG A 113 11.98 -14.30 -11.55
CA ARG A 113 11.90 -14.19 -10.08
C ARG A 113 10.70 -13.35 -9.72
N ILE A 114 9.98 -13.72 -8.66
CA ILE A 114 8.74 -13.07 -8.25
C ILE A 114 8.90 -12.53 -6.83
N LEU A 115 8.63 -11.24 -6.64
CA LEU A 115 8.48 -10.63 -5.33
C LEU A 115 7.06 -10.06 -5.21
N ARG A 116 6.25 -10.65 -4.36
CA ARG A 116 4.95 -10.08 -4.04
C ARG A 116 5.07 -8.97 -3.01
N VAL A 117 4.33 -7.91 -3.25
CA VAL A 117 4.24 -6.76 -2.35
C VAL A 117 2.79 -6.39 -2.12
N MET A 118 2.39 -6.18 -0.87
CA MET A 118 1.06 -5.70 -0.51
C MET A 118 1.16 -4.27 0.03
N PRO A 119 0.91 -3.25 -0.81
CA PRO A 119 0.93 -1.85 -0.42
C PRO A 119 -0.42 -1.39 0.13
N ASN A 120 -0.44 -0.17 0.72
CA ASN A 120 -1.67 0.53 1.05
C ASN A 120 -1.65 2.00 0.61
N THR A 121 -2.83 2.63 0.58
CA THR A 121 -3.00 3.99 0.04
C THR A 121 -2.25 5.12 0.76
N PRO A 122 -1.94 5.07 2.08
CA PRO A 122 -1.10 6.08 2.72
C PRO A 122 0.32 6.21 2.13
N ALA A 123 0.78 5.29 1.29
CA ALA A 123 1.99 5.45 0.49
C ALA A 123 1.99 6.75 -0.34
N MET A 124 0.81 7.26 -0.74
CA MET A 124 0.66 8.52 -1.48
C MET A 124 1.19 9.75 -0.71
N VAL A 125 1.33 9.64 0.59
CA VAL A 125 1.85 10.69 1.49
C VAL A 125 3.09 10.24 2.27
N GLY A 126 3.80 9.22 1.79
CA GLY A 126 5.01 8.70 2.42
C GLY A 126 4.78 8.01 3.78
N LYS A 127 3.57 7.53 4.02
CA LYS A 127 3.18 6.86 5.28
C LYS A 127 2.54 5.49 5.01
N GLY A 128 2.99 4.82 3.95
CA GLY A 128 2.51 3.51 3.55
C GLY A 128 2.94 2.36 4.45
N VAL A 129 2.30 1.23 4.22
CA VAL A 129 2.74 -0.09 4.70
C VAL A 129 2.94 -0.96 3.47
N PHE A 130 4.06 -1.66 3.42
CA PHE A 130 4.42 -2.59 2.36
C PHE A 130 4.75 -3.95 2.96
N GLY A 131 3.85 -4.92 2.82
CA GLY A 131 4.13 -6.32 3.14
C GLY A 131 4.89 -6.96 1.98
N LEU A 132 6.09 -7.50 2.20
CA LEU A 132 6.91 -8.19 1.22
C LEU A 132 6.97 -9.68 1.55
N ASP A 133 6.87 -10.55 0.54
CA ASP A 133 6.95 -11.99 0.73
C ASP A 133 8.36 -12.44 1.11
N ILE A 134 8.50 -13.02 2.32
CA ILE A 134 9.79 -13.54 2.83
C ILE A 134 10.32 -14.70 1.98
N HIS A 135 9.44 -15.47 1.33
CA HIS A 135 9.78 -16.65 0.55
C HIS A 135 10.01 -16.35 -0.93
N SER A 136 10.02 -15.06 -1.31
CA SER A 136 10.35 -14.63 -2.66
C SER A 136 11.68 -15.22 -3.13
N ASP A 137 11.72 -15.64 -4.40
CA ASP A 137 12.94 -16.11 -5.09
C ASP A 137 13.80 -14.97 -5.68
N ALA A 138 13.48 -13.70 -5.36
CA ALA A 138 14.34 -12.56 -5.62
C ALA A 138 15.71 -12.73 -4.96
N THR A 139 16.77 -12.28 -5.63
CA THR A 139 18.11 -12.28 -5.04
C THR A 139 18.18 -11.33 -3.84
N GLN A 140 19.19 -11.48 -2.99
CA GLN A 140 19.35 -10.59 -1.83
C GLN A 140 19.54 -9.13 -2.25
N GLU A 141 20.24 -8.88 -3.34
CA GLU A 141 20.43 -7.55 -3.90
C GLU A 141 19.10 -6.94 -4.40
N GLU A 142 18.29 -7.74 -5.11
CA GLU A 142 16.96 -7.32 -5.56
C GLU A 142 16.03 -7.01 -4.38
N LYS A 143 16.04 -7.86 -3.35
CA LYS A 143 15.27 -7.63 -2.11
C LYS A 143 15.66 -6.29 -1.46
N GLN A 144 16.95 -6.05 -1.27
CA GLN A 144 17.47 -4.80 -0.70
C GLN A 144 17.13 -3.58 -1.56
N THR A 145 17.21 -3.70 -2.88
CA THR A 145 16.88 -2.65 -3.83
C THR A 145 15.40 -2.26 -3.72
N VAL A 146 14.49 -3.23 -3.79
CA VAL A 146 13.05 -2.97 -3.71
C VAL A 146 12.66 -2.46 -2.32
N GLU A 147 13.21 -3.06 -1.26
CA GLU A 147 13.00 -2.60 0.12
C GLU A 147 13.46 -1.14 0.30
N GLY A 148 14.64 -0.78 -0.24
CA GLY A 148 15.15 0.59 -0.20
C GLY A 148 14.22 1.60 -0.87
N TRP A 149 13.67 1.26 -2.04
CA TRP A 149 12.68 2.11 -2.71
C TRP A 149 11.40 2.29 -1.90
N LEU A 150 10.86 1.19 -1.38
CA LEU A 150 9.57 1.21 -0.65
C LEU A 150 9.69 1.82 0.74
N SER A 151 10.84 1.69 1.41
CA SER A 151 11.11 2.29 2.72
C SER A 151 11.06 3.82 2.69
N SER A 152 11.30 4.44 1.54
CA SER A 152 11.13 5.89 1.38
C SER A 152 9.66 6.33 1.40
N LEU A 153 8.72 5.40 1.20
CA LEU A 153 7.28 5.64 1.13
C LEU A 153 6.51 5.19 2.38
N GLY A 154 7.19 4.58 3.34
CA GLY A 154 6.57 4.09 4.55
C GLY A 154 7.38 3.04 5.29
N ILE A 155 6.70 2.06 5.87
CA ILE A 155 7.36 0.90 6.50
C ILE A 155 7.29 -0.31 5.59
N VAL A 156 8.33 -1.13 5.65
CA VAL A 156 8.41 -2.42 4.97
C VAL A 156 8.43 -3.52 6.03
N GLU A 157 7.58 -4.53 5.84
CA GLU A 157 7.50 -5.71 6.69
C GLU A 157 7.63 -6.97 5.82
N TRP A 158 8.61 -7.82 6.13
CA TRP A 158 8.77 -9.12 5.48
C TRP A 158 7.83 -10.13 6.12
N ILE A 159 6.89 -10.66 5.34
CA ILE A 159 5.73 -11.43 5.83
C ILE A 159 5.56 -12.67 4.98
N ASP A 160 5.15 -13.78 5.59
CA ASP A 160 4.73 -14.97 4.86
C ASP A 160 3.56 -14.66 3.93
N GLU A 161 3.63 -15.12 2.68
CA GLU A 161 2.60 -14.87 1.66
C GLU A 161 1.20 -15.32 2.12
N SER A 162 1.11 -16.38 2.93
CA SER A 162 -0.16 -16.87 3.48
C SER A 162 -0.87 -15.85 4.37
N LEU A 163 -0.13 -14.87 4.92
CA LEU A 163 -0.66 -13.79 5.75
C LEU A 163 -1.03 -12.53 4.96
N PHE A 164 -0.81 -12.47 3.65
CA PHE A 164 -1.19 -11.32 2.82
C PHE A 164 -2.69 -10.97 2.88
N PRO A 165 -3.63 -11.94 2.98
CA PRO A 165 -5.03 -11.61 3.22
C PRO A 165 -5.26 -10.87 4.54
N VAL A 166 -4.50 -11.20 5.60
CA VAL A 166 -4.56 -10.51 6.90
C VAL A 166 -4.02 -9.08 6.76
N VAL A 167 -2.88 -8.91 6.08
CA VAL A 167 -2.30 -7.59 5.77
C VAL A 167 -3.28 -6.75 4.96
N THR A 168 -3.98 -7.37 3.99
CA THR A 168 -5.03 -6.70 3.22
C THR A 168 -6.18 -6.23 4.12
N GLY A 169 -6.64 -7.07 5.04
CA GLY A 169 -7.70 -6.72 5.99
C GLY A 169 -7.30 -5.62 6.96
N LEU A 170 -6.06 -5.67 7.45
CA LEU A 170 -5.54 -4.74 8.45
C LEU A 170 -5.08 -3.42 7.82
N SER A 171 -4.14 -3.46 6.89
CA SER A 171 -3.50 -2.26 6.33
C SER A 171 -4.11 -1.80 5.01
N GLY A 172 -4.59 -2.71 4.18
CA GLY A 172 -5.28 -2.37 2.93
C GLY A 172 -6.64 -1.72 3.20
N GLY A 173 -7.47 -2.31 4.07
CA GLY A 173 -8.77 -1.78 4.50
C GLY A 173 -8.68 -0.70 5.58
N GLY A 174 -7.61 -0.72 6.37
CA GLY A 174 -7.39 0.17 7.53
C GLY A 174 -7.61 1.66 7.26
N PRO A 175 -7.12 2.23 6.16
CA PRO A 175 -7.35 3.64 5.85
C PRO A 175 -8.82 4.04 5.79
N ALA A 176 -9.70 3.16 5.28
CA ALA A 176 -11.14 3.41 5.27
C ALA A 176 -11.75 3.39 6.68
N TYR A 177 -11.31 2.46 7.54
CA TYR A 177 -11.79 2.39 8.93
C TYR A 177 -11.37 3.63 9.72
N VAL A 178 -10.12 4.07 9.54
CA VAL A 178 -9.59 5.29 10.15
C VAL A 178 -10.32 6.54 9.62
N ALA A 179 -10.65 6.59 8.33
CA ALA A 179 -11.42 7.71 7.76
C ALA A 179 -12.81 7.84 8.40
N ILE A 180 -13.52 6.71 8.60
CA ILE A 180 -14.81 6.68 9.31
C ILE A 180 -14.64 7.16 10.76
N PHE A 181 -13.57 6.75 11.44
CA PHE A 181 -13.29 7.20 12.80
C PHE A 181 -13.02 8.71 12.88
N ILE A 182 -12.22 9.25 11.94
CA ILE A 182 -11.96 10.71 11.84
C ILE A 182 -13.27 11.48 11.60
N GLU A 183 -14.13 10.97 10.70
CA GLU A 183 -15.42 11.58 10.40
C GLU A 183 -16.34 11.61 11.63
N ALA A 184 -16.42 10.47 12.35
CA ALA A 184 -17.21 10.37 13.58
C ALA A 184 -16.72 11.33 14.68
N LEU A 185 -15.41 11.48 14.86
CA LEU A 185 -14.83 12.46 15.78
C LEU A 185 -15.22 13.90 15.38
N ALA A 186 -15.14 14.21 14.07
CA ALA A 186 -15.53 15.52 13.57
C ALA A 186 -17.03 15.80 13.75
N ASP A 187 -17.89 14.80 13.54
CA ASP A 187 -19.35 14.91 13.79
C ASP A 187 -19.65 15.20 15.26
N GLY A 188 -18.93 14.54 16.17
CA GLY A 188 -18.99 14.84 17.60
C GLY A 188 -18.66 16.30 17.90
N GLY A 189 -17.59 16.84 17.29
CA GLY A 189 -17.21 18.25 17.42
C GLY A 189 -18.27 19.21 16.86
N VAL A 190 -18.83 18.90 15.70
CA VAL A 190 -19.89 19.71 15.07
C VAL A 190 -21.16 19.72 15.91
N LYS A 191 -21.54 18.59 16.52
CA LYS A 191 -22.68 18.48 17.42
C LYS A 191 -22.60 19.48 18.57
N TYR A 192 -21.39 19.84 19.00
CA TYR A 192 -21.15 20.81 20.08
C TYR A 192 -20.64 22.17 19.60
N GLY A 193 -20.88 22.53 18.33
CA GLY A 193 -20.73 23.88 17.79
C GLY A 193 -19.43 24.17 17.03
N LEU A 194 -18.54 23.23 16.82
CA LEU A 194 -17.40 23.42 15.93
C LEU A 194 -17.86 23.56 14.47
N LYS A 195 -17.23 24.46 13.72
CA LYS A 195 -17.41 24.50 12.28
C LYS A 195 -16.84 23.20 11.66
N ARG A 196 -17.53 22.64 10.64
CA ARG A 196 -17.16 21.36 9.99
C ARG A 196 -15.68 21.29 9.61
N ASP A 197 -15.15 22.29 8.93
CA ASP A 197 -13.76 22.30 8.46
C ASP A 197 -12.74 22.28 9.61
N ALA A 198 -13.05 22.99 10.71
CA ALA A 198 -12.21 22.98 11.90
C ALA A 198 -12.27 21.60 12.60
N ALA A 199 -13.46 21.03 12.74
CA ALA A 199 -13.66 19.72 13.34
C ALA A 199 -12.90 18.63 12.59
N LEU A 200 -12.96 18.62 11.26
CA LEU A 200 -12.20 17.66 10.43
C LEU A 200 -10.68 17.81 10.59
N ARG A 201 -10.15 19.03 10.55
CA ARG A 201 -8.71 19.25 10.77
C ARG A 201 -8.25 18.81 12.15
N ILE A 202 -9.01 19.12 13.19
CA ILE A 202 -8.69 18.73 14.57
C ILE A 202 -8.73 17.20 14.71
N ALA A 203 -9.78 16.54 14.22
CA ALA A 203 -9.94 15.10 14.29
C ALA A 203 -8.79 14.36 13.55
N ALA A 204 -8.49 14.77 12.32
CA ALA A 204 -7.41 14.19 11.54
C ALA A 204 -6.05 14.35 12.24
N GLN A 205 -5.74 15.55 12.76
CA GLN A 205 -4.50 15.81 13.48
C GLN A 205 -4.42 15.01 14.79
N THR A 206 -5.52 14.85 15.50
CA THR A 206 -5.57 14.02 16.72
C THR A 206 -5.24 12.57 16.44
N VAL A 207 -5.84 11.97 15.40
CA VAL A 207 -5.56 10.58 15.01
C VAL A 207 -4.11 10.42 14.55
N TYR A 208 -3.61 11.35 13.72
CA TYR A 208 -2.23 11.32 13.23
C TYR A 208 -1.21 11.42 14.40
N GLY A 209 -1.42 12.36 15.33
CA GLY A 209 -0.54 12.52 16.49
C GLY A 209 -0.59 11.32 17.45
N SER A 210 -1.77 10.75 17.67
CA SER A 210 -1.92 9.56 18.53
C SER A 210 -1.21 8.34 17.92
N ALA A 211 -1.30 8.15 16.60
CA ALA A 211 -0.56 7.11 15.89
C ALA A 211 0.96 7.33 16.00
N GLY A 212 1.42 8.60 15.94
CA GLY A 212 2.82 8.98 16.14
C GLY A 212 3.36 8.57 17.51
N LEU A 213 2.60 8.76 18.59
CA LEU A 213 3.00 8.32 19.93
C LEU A 213 3.23 6.81 20.02
N VAL A 214 2.40 6.02 19.35
CA VAL A 214 2.57 4.57 19.29
C VAL A 214 3.78 4.18 18.45
N ARG A 215 3.90 4.76 17.25
CA ARG A 215 4.89 4.32 16.25
C ARG A 215 6.28 4.88 16.51
N GLU A 216 6.40 6.17 16.82
CA GLU A 216 7.69 6.86 16.90
C GLU A 216 8.30 6.77 18.29
N GLN A 217 7.46 6.75 19.33
CA GLN A 217 7.91 6.59 20.72
C GLN A 217 7.83 5.15 21.24
N GLY A 218 7.26 4.22 20.46
CA GLY A 218 7.11 2.82 20.84
C GLY A 218 6.17 2.58 22.03
N LEU A 219 5.28 3.54 22.31
CA LEU A 219 4.35 3.41 23.43
C LEU A 219 3.25 2.39 23.14
N HIS A 220 2.99 1.50 24.08
CA HIS A 220 1.84 0.62 23.98
C HIS A 220 0.54 1.45 23.94
N PRO A 221 -0.44 1.15 23.04
CA PRO A 221 -1.68 1.94 22.93
C PRO A 221 -2.44 2.12 24.23
N GLY A 222 -2.42 1.11 25.12
CA GLY A 222 -2.99 1.20 26.45
C GLY A 222 -2.33 2.29 27.32
N VAL A 223 -1.01 2.43 27.24
CA VAL A 223 -0.26 3.49 27.95
C VAL A 223 -0.63 4.87 27.41
N VAL A 224 -0.73 5.01 26.07
CA VAL A 224 -1.19 6.28 25.47
C VAL A 224 -2.57 6.66 26.00
N LYS A 225 -3.51 5.71 26.05
CA LYS A 225 -4.86 5.90 26.58
C LYS A 225 -4.80 6.32 28.08
N ASP A 226 -4.05 5.60 28.91
CA ASP A 226 -3.98 5.85 30.34
C ASP A 226 -3.36 7.21 30.67
N ASN A 227 -2.33 7.63 29.92
CA ASN A 227 -1.68 8.93 30.09
C ASN A 227 -2.63 10.13 29.82
N VAL A 228 -3.68 9.93 29.03
CA VAL A 228 -4.66 10.97 28.70
C VAL A 228 -5.89 10.92 29.61
N CYS A 229 -6.13 9.80 30.30
CA CYS A 229 -7.29 9.58 31.17
C CYS A 229 -6.96 9.97 32.62
N SER A 230 -7.28 11.20 33.00
CA SER A 230 -7.23 11.62 34.41
C SER A 230 -8.40 11.04 35.22
N PRO A 231 -8.24 10.81 36.55
CA PRO A 231 -9.33 10.38 37.41
C PRO A 231 -10.52 11.36 37.38
N ALA A 232 -11.72 10.83 37.14
CA ALA A 232 -12.99 11.59 36.96
C ALA A 232 -12.92 12.67 35.84
N GLY A 233 -11.99 12.54 34.88
CA GLY A 233 -11.80 13.48 33.78
C GLY A 233 -12.76 13.24 32.62
N THR A 234 -12.80 14.19 31.69
CA THR A 234 -13.67 14.11 30.49
C THR A 234 -13.30 12.98 29.55
N THR A 235 -12.01 12.62 29.51
CA THR A 235 -11.52 11.58 28.59
C THR A 235 -12.00 10.20 29.01
N ILE A 236 -12.03 9.86 30.29
CA ILE A 236 -12.48 8.54 30.74
C ILE A 236 -13.97 8.32 30.46
N GLU A 237 -14.81 9.36 30.54
CA GLU A 237 -16.22 9.29 30.14
C GLU A 237 -16.36 8.99 28.65
N GLY A 238 -15.53 9.62 27.80
CA GLY A 238 -15.50 9.32 26.37
C GLY A 238 -15.04 7.89 26.07
N VAL A 239 -14.02 7.39 26.80
CA VAL A 239 -13.55 6.00 26.68
C VAL A 239 -14.67 5.04 27.09
N GLN A 240 -15.37 5.29 28.22
CA GLN A 240 -16.50 4.47 28.64
C GLN A 240 -17.57 4.37 27.53
N ALA A 241 -17.94 5.48 26.92
CA ALA A 241 -18.92 5.48 25.83
C ALA A 241 -18.49 4.63 24.62
N LEU A 242 -17.20 4.61 24.28
CA LEU A 242 -16.66 3.76 23.22
C LEU A 242 -16.71 2.27 23.59
N GLU A 243 -16.41 1.93 24.86
CA GLU A 243 -16.49 0.54 25.35
C GLU A 243 -17.94 0.04 25.39
N ASP A 244 -18.89 0.87 25.87
CA ASP A 244 -20.33 0.57 25.86
C ASP A 244 -20.87 0.34 24.43
N GLY A 245 -20.31 1.07 23.45
CA GLY A 245 -20.58 0.90 22.02
C GLY A 245 -19.87 -0.30 21.38
N ALA A 246 -19.19 -1.15 22.16
CA ALA A 246 -18.43 -2.31 21.65
C ALA A 246 -17.42 -1.95 20.54
N PHE A 247 -16.79 -0.77 20.62
CA PHE A 247 -15.88 -0.24 19.59
C PHE A 247 -14.78 -1.24 19.22
N ARG A 248 -14.10 -1.82 20.22
CA ARG A 248 -13.01 -2.81 19.97
C ARG A 248 -13.49 -4.01 19.17
N ALA A 249 -14.62 -4.60 19.58
CA ALA A 249 -15.20 -5.76 18.90
C ALA A 249 -15.60 -5.42 17.45
N THR A 250 -16.10 -4.21 17.21
CA THR A 250 -16.49 -3.74 15.88
C THR A 250 -15.27 -3.58 14.96
N VAL A 251 -14.18 -3.00 15.47
CA VAL A 251 -12.93 -2.85 14.70
C VAL A 251 -12.31 -4.21 14.39
N ILE A 252 -12.24 -5.14 15.36
CA ILE A 252 -11.75 -6.50 15.14
C ILE A 252 -12.57 -7.19 14.05
N LYS A 253 -13.90 -7.07 14.11
CA LYS A 253 -14.81 -7.66 13.12
C LYS A 253 -14.64 -7.04 11.71
N ALA A 254 -14.32 -5.76 11.62
CA ALA A 254 -14.04 -5.12 10.33
C ALA A 254 -12.79 -5.73 9.67
N VAL A 255 -11.71 -5.91 10.43
CA VAL A 255 -10.48 -6.58 9.95
C VAL A 255 -10.78 -8.03 9.56
N GLU A 256 -11.51 -8.78 10.41
CA GLU A 256 -11.92 -10.18 10.12
C GLU A 256 -12.68 -10.28 8.79
N LYS A 257 -13.72 -9.47 8.61
CA LYS A 257 -14.56 -9.53 7.40
C LYS A 257 -13.78 -9.18 6.14
N SER A 258 -12.89 -8.20 6.21
CA SER A 258 -12.01 -7.83 5.10
C SER A 258 -11.00 -8.94 4.78
N THR A 259 -10.40 -9.56 5.81
CA THR A 259 -9.49 -10.71 5.66
C THR A 259 -10.19 -11.89 5.01
N LEU A 260 -11.38 -12.27 5.49
CA LEU A 260 -12.16 -13.37 4.92
C LEU A 260 -12.53 -13.12 3.46
N LYS A 261 -12.84 -11.86 3.10
CA LYS A 261 -13.09 -11.49 1.71
C LYS A 261 -11.81 -11.61 0.87
N ALA A 262 -10.66 -11.18 1.41
CA ALA A 262 -9.38 -11.25 0.72
C ALA A 262 -8.92 -12.70 0.46
N LEU A 263 -9.18 -13.63 1.38
CA LEU A 263 -8.94 -15.07 1.21
C LEU A 263 -9.73 -15.67 0.04
N ASN A 264 -10.87 -15.08 -0.32
CA ASN A 264 -11.76 -15.52 -1.39
C ASN A 264 -11.65 -14.68 -2.67
N LEU A 265 -10.64 -13.81 -2.78
CA LEU A 265 -10.30 -13.11 -4.02
C LEU A 265 -9.47 -14.07 -4.89
N LYS A 266 -10.16 -14.89 -5.69
CA LYS A 266 -9.55 -15.69 -6.78
C LYS A 266 -10.28 -15.39 -8.07
#